data_1900bc93a239e85c91b4e30f7dc3c08b
#
_entry.id   1900bc93a239e85c91b4e30f7dc3c08b
#
_cell.length_a   1.000
_cell.length_b   1.000
_cell.length_c   1.000
_cell.angle_alpha   90.00
_cell.angle_beta   90.00
_cell.angle_gamma   90.00
#
_symmetry.space_group_name_H-M   'P 1'
#
loop_
_entity.id
_entity.type
_entity.pdbx_description
1 polymer ?
#
loop_
_entity_poly.entity_id
_entity_poly.type
_entity_poly.pdbx_seq_one_letter_code
_entity_poly.pdbx_strand_id
1 'polypeptide(L)'
;MARFTMGLRLALGCLLLCLFCLTAVGQQVRTFNYRGGGQGTITFDHGMHASKGYVCMDCHTKFPPTGTQLFQTQKQKVFTVADHSSDGKCFACHNGKIAFATCDQCHRK
;
A
#
# COMPACT_ATOMS: atom_id res chain seq x y z
N MET A 1 -18.79 32.75 36.42
CA MET A 1 -19.40 31.74 35.53
C MET A 1 -18.72 31.63 34.15
N ALA A 2 -18.15 32.69 33.55
CA ALA A 2 -17.54 32.63 32.22
C ALA A 2 -16.26 31.75 32.10
N ARG A 3 -15.50 31.59 33.16
CA ARG A 3 -14.25 30.80 33.17
C ARG A 3 -14.49 29.28 33.12
N PHE A 4 -15.59 28.80 33.65
CA PHE A 4 -15.89 27.35 33.65
C PHE A 4 -16.33 26.86 32.27
N THR A 5 -17.04 27.68 31.50
CA THR A 5 -17.50 27.34 30.16
C THR A 5 -16.34 27.29 29.12
N MET A 6 -15.29 28.08 29.35
CA MET A 6 -14.14 28.11 28.44
C MET A 6 -13.28 26.85 28.59
N GLY A 7 -13.07 26.38 29.82
CA GLY A 7 -12.36 25.12 30.08
C GLY A 7 -13.06 23.87 29.51
N LEU A 8 -14.40 23.82 29.62
CA LEU A 8 -15.19 22.72 29.08
C LEU A 8 -15.18 22.69 27.54
N ARG A 9 -15.19 23.85 26.89
CA ARG A 9 -15.10 23.94 25.42
C ARG A 9 -13.72 23.52 24.88
N LEU A 10 -12.65 23.89 25.58
CA LEU A 10 -11.28 23.45 25.24
C LEU A 10 -11.10 21.93 25.43
N ALA A 11 -11.61 21.38 26.53
CA ALA A 11 -11.55 19.94 26.78
C ALA A 11 -12.34 19.13 25.73
N LEU A 12 -13.53 19.61 25.36
CA LEU A 12 -14.34 18.96 24.32
C LEU A 12 -13.69 19.04 22.93
N GLY A 13 -13.05 20.17 22.61
CA GLY A 13 -12.30 20.35 21.38
C GLY A 13 -11.09 19.42 21.27
N CYS A 14 -10.30 19.27 22.34
CA CYS A 14 -9.17 18.33 22.39
C CYS A 14 -9.64 16.87 22.28
N LEU A 15 -10.77 16.53 22.92
CA LEU A 15 -11.31 15.16 22.84
C LEU A 15 -11.76 14.82 21.42
N LEU A 16 -12.40 15.75 20.73
CA LEU A 16 -12.79 15.57 19.33
C LEU A 16 -11.59 15.47 18.39
N LEU A 17 -10.55 16.28 18.59
CA LEU A 17 -9.30 16.17 17.82
C LEU A 17 -8.61 14.83 18.04
N CYS A 18 -8.55 14.31 19.26
CA CYS A 18 -7.99 12.99 19.56
C CYS A 18 -8.79 11.86 18.90
N LEU A 19 -10.11 11.94 18.88
CA LEU A 19 -10.98 10.98 18.20
C LEU A 19 -10.76 10.96 16.69
N PHE A 20 -10.52 12.12 16.07
CA PHE A 20 -10.15 12.20 14.65
C PHE A 20 -8.76 11.63 14.35
N CYS A 21 -7.79 11.79 15.24
CA CYS A 21 -6.46 11.18 15.08
C CYS A 21 -6.49 9.65 15.13
N LEU A 22 -7.39 9.06 15.90
CA LEU A 22 -7.47 7.60 16.04
C LEU A 22 -8.06 6.90 14.80
N THR A 23 -8.77 7.62 13.93
CA THR A 23 -9.33 7.05 12.69
C THR A 23 -8.35 7.04 11.51
N ALA A 24 -7.19 7.70 11.63
CA ALA A 24 -6.19 7.77 10.57
C ALA A 24 -5.24 6.56 10.52
N VAL A 25 -5.31 5.62 11.47
CA VAL A 25 -4.41 4.46 11.55
C VAL A 25 -5.08 3.21 10.99
N GLY A 26 -5.57 3.28 9.77
CA GLY A 26 -6.30 2.18 9.12
C GLY A 26 -5.63 1.59 7.89
N GLN A 27 -4.37 1.85 7.63
CA GLN A 27 -3.64 1.11 6.59
C GLN A 27 -3.20 -0.23 7.17
N GLN A 28 -4.05 -1.24 7.01
CA GLN A 28 -3.66 -2.60 7.34
C GLN A 28 -2.42 -2.97 6.52
N VAL A 29 -1.32 -3.18 7.21
CA VAL A 29 -0.14 -3.84 6.66
C VAL A 29 -0.59 -5.24 6.26
N ARG A 30 -0.77 -5.47 4.97
CA ARG A 30 -1.13 -6.78 4.43
C ARG A 30 0.05 -7.34 3.68
N THR A 31 0.39 -8.56 4.00
CA THR A 31 1.37 -9.35 3.28
C THR A 31 0.62 -10.33 2.39
N PHE A 32 1.00 -10.39 1.11
CA PHE A 32 0.43 -11.30 0.13
C PHE A 32 1.51 -12.28 -0.33
N ASN A 33 1.18 -13.56 -0.36
CA ASN A 33 2.08 -14.62 -0.79
C ASN A 33 1.62 -15.19 -2.13
N TYR A 34 2.54 -15.30 -3.07
CA TYR A 34 2.33 -15.89 -4.38
C TYR A 34 3.16 -17.18 -4.50
N ARG A 35 2.65 -18.15 -5.23
CA ARG A 35 3.28 -19.48 -5.37
C ARG A 35 4.62 -19.49 -6.12
N GLY A 36 4.90 -18.44 -6.88
CA GLY A 36 6.18 -18.27 -7.59
C GLY A 36 6.47 -19.29 -8.69
N GLY A 37 5.46 -19.95 -9.26
CA GLY A 37 5.64 -20.87 -10.39
C GLY A 37 6.57 -22.07 -10.11
N GLY A 38 6.66 -22.51 -8.85
CA GLY A 38 7.56 -23.60 -8.44
C GLY A 38 9.00 -23.16 -8.13
N GLN A 39 9.31 -21.87 -8.29
CA GLN A 39 10.65 -21.32 -8.00
C GLN A 39 10.80 -20.79 -6.54
N GLY A 40 9.82 -21.01 -5.71
CA GLY A 40 9.76 -20.53 -4.33
C GLY A 40 8.75 -19.41 -4.16
N THR A 41 8.32 -19.21 -2.92
CA THR A 41 7.28 -18.24 -2.57
C THR A 41 7.75 -16.81 -2.80
N ILE A 42 6.87 -15.98 -3.35
CA ILE A 42 7.07 -14.54 -3.47
C ILE A 42 6.19 -13.86 -2.43
N THR A 43 6.79 -13.04 -1.60
CA THR A 43 6.09 -12.27 -0.57
C THR A 43 6.04 -10.80 -0.97
N PHE A 44 4.84 -10.26 -1.09
CA PHE A 44 4.59 -8.84 -1.31
C PHE A 44 4.11 -8.20 -0.01
N ASP A 45 4.92 -7.31 0.54
CA ASP A 45 4.57 -6.51 1.69
C ASP A 45 3.98 -5.18 1.23
N HIS A 46 2.66 -5.06 1.37
CA HIS A 46 1.93 -3.86 0.97
C HIS A 46 2.35 -2.63 1.77
N GLY A 47 2.59 -2.79 3.08
CA GLY A 47 3.00 -1.67 3.94
C GLY A 47 4.35 -1.11 3.56
N MET A 48 5.32 -1.97 3.30
CA MET A 48 6.64 -1.57 2.83
C MET A 48 6.55 -0.83 1.48
N HIS A 49 5.76 -1.32 0.53
CA HIS A 49 5.60 -0.66 -0.77
C HIS A 49 4.91 0.69 -0.63
N ALA A 50 3.85 0.80 0.18
CA ALA A 50 3.17 2.06 0.44
C ALA A 50 4.08 3.11 1.09
N SER A 51 5.11 2.69 1.84
CA SER A 51 6.08 3.60 2.47
C SER A 51 7.13 4.18 1.52
N LYS A 52 7.16 3.77 0.26
CA LYS A 52 8.17 4.21 -0.74
C LYS A 52 7.84 5.53 -1.44
N GLY A 53 6.87 6.28 -0.94
CA GLY A 53 6.51 7.59 -1.47
C GLY A 53 5.43 7.58 -2.56
N TYR A 54 4.89 6.42 -2.88
CA TYR A 54 3.74 6.29 -3.76
C TYR A 54 2.44 6.43 -2.97
N VAL A 55 1.44 7.07 -3.57
CA VAL A 55 0.09 7.13 -3.00
C VAL A 55 -0.75 5.95 -3.52
N CYS A 56 -1.84 5.65 -2.80
CA CYS A 56 -2.71 4.51 -3.14
C CYS A 56 -3.14 4.49 -4.61
N MET A 57 -3.48 5.66 -5.14
CA MET A 57 -3.96 5.82 -6.51
C MET A 57 -2.90 5.53 -7.57
N ASP A 58 -1.61 5.71 -7.27
CA ASP A 58 -0.52 5.40 -8.20
C ASP A 58 -0.54 3.92 -8.59
N CYS A 59 -0.68 3.03 -7.62
CA CYS A 59 -0.72 1.59 -7.88
C CYS A 59 -2.12 1.10 -8.27
N HIS A 60 -3.16 1.67 -7.68
CA HIS A 60 -4.53 1.16 -7.80
C HIS A 60 -5.39 1.85 -8.86
N THR A 61 -4.87 2.88 -9.52
CA THR A 61 -5.60 3.56 -10.60
C THR A 61 -4.74 3.78 -11.83
N LYS A 62 -3.69 4.58 -11.68
CA LYS A 62 -2.82 4.94 -12.80
C LYS A 62 -1.40 5.16 -12.31
N PHE A 63 -0.52 4.21 -12.57
CA PHE A 63 0.89 4.33 -12.24
C PHE A 63 1.56 5.35 -13.17
N PRO A 64 2.16 6.43 -12.65
CA PRO A 64 2.64 7.53 -13.48
C PRO A 64 3.59 7.11 -14.61
N PRO A 65 4.62 6.25 -14.38
CA PRO A 65 5.55 5.83 -15.43
C PRO A 65 4.91 5.07 -16.59
N THR A 66 3.90 4.22 -16.32
CA THR A 66 3.29 3.37 -17.35
C THR A 66 1.91 3.86 -17.80
N GLY A 67 1.28 4.73 -17.04
CA GLY A 67 -0.07 5.20 -17.29
C GLY A 67 -1.17 4.15 -17.10
N THR A 68 -0.86 3.00 -16.48
CA THR A 68 -1.76 1.87 -16.30
C THR A 68 -2.01 1.55 -14.84
N GLN A 69 -3.11 0.87 -14.53
CA GLN A 69 -3.37 0.33 -13.22
C GLN A 69 -2.49 -0.91 -12.99
N LEU A 70 -1.68 -0.91 -11.93
CA LEU A 70 -0.81 -2.03 -11.61
C LEU A 70 -1.57 -3.14 -10.86
N PHE A 71 -2.33 -2.77 -9.84
CA PHE A 71 -3.04 -3.70 -8.98
C PHE A 71 -4.49 -3.28 -8.78
N GLN A 72 -5.40 -4.25 -8.85
CA GLN A 72 -6.80 -4.05 -8.57
C GLN A 72 -7.02 -3.81 -7.07
N THR A 73 -8.07 -3.08 -6.76
CA THR A 73 -8.55 -2.95 -5.38
C THR A 73 -9.38 -4.17 -4.99
N GLN A 74 -9.51 -4.43 -3.70
CA GLN A 74 -10.36 -5.51 -3.19
C GLN A 74 -11.83 -5.38 -3.66
N LYS A 75 -12.30 -4.17 -3.89
CA LYS A 75 -13.67 -3.91 -4.39
C LYS A 75 -13.89 -4.42 -5.82
N GLN A 76 -12.87 -4.47 -6.63
CA GLN A 76 -12.96 -4.91 -8.02
C GLN A 76 -13.06 -6.45 -8.14
N LYS A 77 -12.83 -7.19 -7.06
CA LYS A 77 -12.94 -8.66 -6.98
C LYS A 77 -12.19 -9.43 -8.09
N VAL A 78 -11.19 -8.79 -8.69
CA VAL A 78 -10.35 -9.38 -9.73
C VAL A 78 -8.99 -9.67 -9.13
N PHE A 79 -8.61 -10.95 -9.14
CA PHE A 79 -7.29 -11.38 -8.72
C PHE A 79 -6.43 -11.59 -9.96
N THR A 80 -5.56 -10.64 -10.25
CA THR A 80 -4.57 -10.82 -11.31
C THR A 80 -3.30 -11.40 -10.73
N VAL A 81 -2.85 -12.49 -11.33
CA VAL A 81 -1.56 -13.10 -10.99
C VAL A 81 -0.47 -12.24 -11.61
N ALA A 82 0.56 -11.89 -10.85
CA ALA A 82 1.77 -11.31 -11.39
C ALA A 82 2.54 -12.40 -12.13
N ASP A 83 3.00 -12.10 -13.33
CA ASP A 83 3.84 -12.98 -14.12
C ASP A 83 5.05 -12.22 -14.69
N HIS A 84 5.95 -12.92 -15.39
CA HIS A 84 7.14 -12.32 -15.98
C HIS A 84 6.86 -11.70 -17.37
N SER A 85 5.64 -11.76 -17.86
CA SER A 85 5.34 -11.56 -19.26
C SER A 85 5.16 -10.10 -19.68
N SER A 86 5.21 -9.13 -18.78
CA SER A 86 4.95 -7.75 -19.21
C SER A 86 5.42 -6.67 -18.24
N ASP A 87 5.47 -5.47 -18.73
CA ASP A 87 5.82 -4.22 -18.07
C ASP A 87 4.86 -3.80 -16.93
N GLY A 88 3.85 -4.60 -16.65
CA GLY A 88 2.86 -4.34 -15.63
C GLY A 88 3.23 -4.88 -14.25
N LYS A 89 2.52 -4.43 -13.25
CA LYS A 89 2.58 -4.92 -11.87
C LYS A 89 3.99 -4.81 -11.26
N CYS A 90 4.57 -5.93 -10.80
CA CYS A 90 5.87 -5.95 -10.14
C CYS A 90 6.97 -5.34 -11.02
N PHE A 91 7.01 -5.70 -12.30
CA PHE A 91 8.07 -5.30 -13.23
C PHE A 91 8.00 -3.84 -13.69
N ALA A 92 6.92 -3.14 -13.41
CA ALA A 92 6.87 -1.69 -13.59
C ALA A 92 7.93 -0.96 -12.75
N CYS A 93 8.27 -1.50 -11.58
CA CYS A 93 9.32 -0.97 -10.71
C CYS A 93 10.53 -1.92 -10.59
N HIS A 94 10.29 -3.24 -10.47
CA HIS A 94 11.35 -4.24 -10.34
C HIS A 94 11.97 -4.57 -11.71
N ASN A 95 12.68 -3.60 -12.26
CA ASN A 95 13.29 -3.63 -13.58
C ASN A 95 14.83 -3.43 -13.54
N GLY A 96 15.41 -3.47 -12.35
CA GLY A 96 16.84 -3.26 -12.14
C GLY A 96 17.28 -1.78 -12.15
N LYS A 97 16.36 -0.84 -12.41
CA LYS A 97 16.62 0.61 -12.36
C LYS A 97 15.93 1.28 -11.18
N ILE A 98 14.65 1.01 -11.01
CA ILE A 98 13.82 1.58 -9.93
C ILE A 98 13.94 0.71 -8.68
N ALA A 99 13.84 -0.61 -8.84
CA ALA A 99 13.99 -1.60 -7.79
C ALA A 99 14.72 -2.83 -8.32
N PHE A 100 15.14 -3.72 -7.41
CA PHE A 100 15.84 -4.96 -7.77
C PHE A 100 15.00 -5.84 -8.72
N ALA A 101 15.69 -6.62 -9.56
CA ALA A 101 15.05 -7.50 -10.54
C ALA A 101 15.68 -8.92 -10.56
N THR A 102 16.30 -9.35 -9.46
CA THR A 102 16.94 -10.67 -9.38
C THR A 102 15.97 -11.73 -8.88
N CYS A 103 16.14 -12.96 -9.39
CA CYS A 103 15.24 -14.08 -9.11
C CYS A 103 15.16 -14.43 -7.61
N ASP A 104 16.30 -14.50 -6.95
CA ASP A 104 16.46 -14.88 -5.55
C ASP A 104 15.90 -13.84 -4.55
N GLN A 105 15.84 -12.59 -4.94
CA GLN A 105 15.25 -11.53 -4.11
C GLN A 105 13.72 -11.57 -4.11
N CYS A 106 13.13 -12.09 -5.17
CA CYS A 106 11.69 -12.30 -5.28
C CYS A 106 11.28 -13.70 -4.82
N HIS A 107 11.94 -14.75 -5.36
CA HIS A 107 11.64 -16.15 -5.07
C HIS A 107 12.43 -16.65 -3.87
N ARG A 108 11.75 -16.92 -2.79
CA ARG A 108 12.35 -17.46 -1.56
C ARG A 108 12.12 -18.97 -1.48
N LYS A 109 13.21 -19.71 -1.50
CA LYS A 109 13.24 -21.16 -1.27
C LYS A 109 13.32 -21.47 0.21
#